data_e216bce9dc63fbc2fb35a7c53d90a958
#
_entry.id   e216bce9dc63fbc2fb35a7c53d90a958
#
_cell.length_a   1.000
_cell.length_b   1.000
_cell.length_c   1.000
_cell.angle_alpha   90.00
_cell.angle_beta   90.00
_cell.angle_gamma   90.00
#
_symmetry.space_group_name_H-M   'P 1'
#
loop_
_entity.id
_entity.type
_entity.pdbx_description
1 polymer ?
#
loop_
_entity_poly.entity_id
_entity_poly.type
_entity_poly.pdbx_seq_one_letter_code
_entity_poly.pdbx_strand_id
1 'polypeptide(L)'
;MANRPGIFPTFFISGFECSTFLWKDKKRRNLVAETQHDLFVAQDYEMLRRLGIAVSREGIPWPLVDTEGVYDFSRIDPMIAAMNKEKIVPIWDMCHYGYPDDLHPFSDEFVARFAAYCKAAAEYVVPKMQGPYYFTPINEITFFSFCGGEWGWVAPYLTTREDRCRFRLALCKAAIAGVKAIREVVPEARMIHIDPLIQVVAPRDRPDQQAAAWHETYVDTFLAWDIIYGKAHPELGGAPQILDIVGANNYSFGQMEYRQNGPHQALEPNDERIKPLCDLLRIVWERYRLPMIIGETSGMKEGREDWLRDVMNESLAAVNEGINLHGICLFPAVDMPDWHSGQWLNNGLCDVVPGGDKLQRVECEPYIAELRKWQKELNRVTTLDEDPFSDPVELQDVIDAAKRLKKVGDKNWS
;
A
#
# COMPACT_ATOMS: atom_id res chain seq x y z
N MET A 1 -21.04 -6.70 -21.54
CA MET A 1 -20.41 -5.80 -20.56
C MET A 1 -19.38 -5.00 -21.33
N ALA A 2 -19.33 -3.67 -21.20
CA ALA A 2 -18.32 -2.89 -21.89
C ALA A 2 -16.94 -3.28 -21.38
N ASN A 3 -15.99 -3.47 -22.30
CA ASN A 3 -14.57 -3.67 -21.97
C ASN A 3 -14.13 -2.53 -21.06
N ARG A 4 -13.70 -2.82 -19.84
CA ARG A 4 -13.16 -1.82 -18.94
C ARG A 4 -11.65 -1.82 -19.14
N PRO A 5 -11.05 -0.73 -19.63
CA PRO A 5 -9.62 -0.67 -19.83
C PRO A 5 -8.89 -0.92 -18.50
N GLY A 6 -7.76 -1.60 -18.57
CA GLY A 6 -6.87 -1.80 -17.44
C GLY A 6 -6.37 -0.45 -16.90
N ILE A 7 -6.11 -0.41 -15.60
CA ILE A 7 -5.56 0.79 -14.95
C ILE A 7 -4.04 0.73 -14.97
N PHE A 8 -3.47 -0.46 -14.82
CA PHE A 8 -2.04 -0.70 -14.75
C PHE A 8 -1.55 -1.61 -15.88
N PRO A 9 -0.30 -1.48 -16.31
CA PRO A 9 0.28 -2.35 -17.34
C PRO A 9 0.41 -3.82 -16.89
N THR A 10 0.48 -4.10 -15.59
CA THR A 10 0.52 -5.46 -15.02
C THR A 10 -0.45 -5.61 -13.88
N PHE A 11 -1.04 -6.81 -13.71
CA PHE A 11 -1.91 -7.11 -12.57
C PHE A 11 -1.13 -7.22 -11.27
N PHE A 12 0.06 -7.81 -11.31
CA PHE A 12 0.96 -7.79 -10.17
C PHE A 12 1.73 -6.48 -10.15
N ILE A 13 1.69 -5.85 -8.99
CA ILE A 13 2.40 -4.64 -8.60
C ILE A 13 3.41 -5.06 -7.54
N SER A 14 4.49 -4.33 -7.36
CA SER A 14 5.34 -4.49 -6.20
C SER A 14 5.67 -3.12 -5.60
N GLY A 15 6.53 -3.08 -4.59
CA GLY A 15 6.97 -1.84 -3.99
C GLY A 15 8.12 -2.07 -3.03
N PHE A 16 8.77 -1.00 -2.66
CA PHE A 16 9.89 -1.05 -1.73
C PHE A 16 9.49 -0.36 -0.42
N GLU A 17 9.89 -0.94 0.69
CA GLU A 17 9.65 -0.31 1.99
C GLU A 17 10.37 1.04 2.05
N CYS A 18 9.61 2.11 2.18
CA CYS A 18 10.10 3.48 2.04
C CYS A 18 9.85 4.37 3.28
N SER A 19 9.49 3.76 4.41
CA SER A 19 9.24 4.48 5.65
C SER A 19 10.44 5.30 6.12
N THR A 20 10.17 6.54 6.55
CA THR A 20 11.19 7.46 7.05
C THR A 20 10.71 8.20 8.30
N PHE A 21 10.45 7.49 9.37
CA PHE A 21 9.82 8.03 10.59
C PHE A 21 10.81 8.21 11.74
N LEU A 22 10.47 9.09 12.68
CA LEU A 22 11.12 9.15 13.98
C LEU A 22 10.52 8.07 14.90
N TRP A 23 11.36 7.10 15.29
CA TRP A 23 10.96 6.05 16.21
C TRP A 23 10.85 6.55 17.65
N LYS A 24 10.28 5.76 18.54
CA LYS A 24 10.09 6.10 19.98
C LYS A 24 11.39 6.47 20.72
N ASP A 25 12.56 6.06 20.24
CA ASP A 25 13.88 6.47 20.75
C ASP A 25 14.36 7.80 20.15
N LYS A 26 13.51 8.47 19.37
CA LYS A 26 13.75 9.72 18.66
C LYS A 26 14.86 9.65 17.59
N LYS A 27 15.19 8.45 17.14
CA LYS A 27 16.06 8.26 15.99
C LYS A 27 15.23 8.08 14.73
N ARG A 28 15.69 8.69 13.65
CA ARG A 28 15.05 8.52 12.36
C ARG A 28 15.41 7.15 11.78
N ARG A 29 14.39 6.39 11.44
CA ARG A 29 14.49 5.20 10.61
C ARG A 29 14.37 5.63 9.15
N ASN A 30 15.15 5.03 8.29
CA ASN A 30 15.09 5.20 6.84
C ASN A 30 15.20 3.83 6.19
N LEU A 31 14.06 3.22 5.92
CA LEU A 31 14.01 1.82 5.50
C LEU A 31 14.60 1.62 4.09
N VAL A 32 14.56 2.65 3.23
CA VAL A 32 15.26 2.64 1.93
C VAL A 32 16.76 2.43 2.12
N ALA A 33 17.38 3.17 3.06
CA ALA A 33 18.81 3.01 3.36
C ALA A 33 19.09 1.72 4.14
N GLU A 34 18.21 1.31 5.05
CA GLU A 34 18.38 0.08 5.82
C GLU A 34 18.33 -1.17 4.94
N THR A 35 17.48 -1.17 3.91
CA THR A 35 17.41 -2.23 2.88
C THR A 35 18.45 -2.02 1.77
N GLN A 36 19.16 -0.89 1.78
CA GLN A 36 20.08 -0.45 0.72
C GLN A 36 19.40 -0.41 -0.68
N HIS A 37 18.09 -0.15 -0.73
CA HIS A 37 17.42 0.00 -2.01
C HIS A 37 17.97 1.19 -2.81
N ASP A 38 18.35 2.28 -2.14
CA ASP A 38 19.02 3.44 -2.75
C ASP A 38 20.35 3.09 -3.46
N LEU A 39 21.04 2.05 -3.01
CA LEU A 39 22.29 1.55 -3.62
C LEU A 39 22.05 0.52 -4.72
N PHE A 40 20.93 -0.19 -4.67
CA PHE A 40 20.59 -1.31 -5.57
C PHE A 40 19.45 -1.00 -6.53
N VAL A 41 18.97 0.22 -6.59
CA VAL A 41 17.76 0.63 -7.32
C VAL A 41 17.72 0.12 -8.76
N ALA A 42 18.83 0.16 -9.49
CA ALA A 42 18.88 -0.34 -10.88
C ALA A 42 18.69 -1.86 -10.95
N GLN A 43 19.32 -2.61 -10.05
CA GLN A 43 19.23 -4.07 -9.95
C GLN A 43 17.83 -4.50 -9.47
N ASP A 44 17.28 -3.78 -8.51
CA ASP A 44 15.98 -4.07 -7.92
C ASP A 44 14.86 -3.86 -8.96
N TYR A 45 14.91 -2.83 -9.80
CA TYR A 45 13.92 -2.65 -10.89
C TYR A 45 14.14 -3.61 -12.07
N GLU A 46 15.39 -3.94 -12.42
CA GLU A 46 15.69 -5.00 -13.39
C GLU A 46 15.09 -6.34 -12.93
N MET A 47 15.20 -6.65 -11.64
CA MET A 47 14.58 -7.84 -11.04
C MET A 47 13.05 -7.80 -11.21
N LEU A 48 12.37 -6.69 -10.88
CA LEU A 48 10.92 -6.58 -11.06
C LEU A 48 10.51 -6.80 -12.52
N ARG A 49 11.22 -6.19 -13.49
CA ARG A 49 10.94 -6.40 -14.92
C ARG A 49 11.12 -7.85 -15.34
N ARG A 50 12.20 -8.51 -14.92
CA ARG A 50 12.45 -9.92 -15.18
C ARG A 50 11.37 -10.84 -14.57
N LEU A 51 10.78 -10.42 -13.46
CA LEU A 51 9.64 -11.09 -12.82
C LEU A 51 8.29 -10.72 -13.45
N GLY A 52 8.26 -9.93 -14.54
CA GLY A 52 7.02 -9.55 -15.22
C GLY A 52 6.18 -8.53 -14.46
N ILE A 53 6.80 -7.73 -13.60
CA ILE A 53 6.17 -6.65 -12.83
C ILE A 53 6.64 -5.31 -13.41
N ALA A 54 5.69 -4.48 -13.88
CA ALA A 54 5.97 -3.20 -14.49
C ALA A 54 5.41 -2.01 -13.71
N VAL A 55 4.91 -2.22 -12.49
CA VAL A 55 4.41 -1.17 -11.60
C VAL A 55 5.07 -1.33 -10.24
N SER A 56 5.62 -0.24 -9.71
CA SER A 56 6.24 -0.23 -8.39
C SER A 56 5.72 0.92 -7.53
N ARG A 57 5.39 0.63 -6.27
CA ARG A 57 5.21 1.67 -5.25
C ARG A 57 6.58 2.12 -4.76
N GLU A 58 6.75 3.43 -4.68
CA GLU A 58 8.04 4.03 -4.34
C GLU A 58 7.86 5.33 -3.56
N GLY A 59 8.65 5.53 -2.54
CA GLY A 59 8.53 6.68 -1.64
C GLY A 59 9.38 7.88 -2.02
N ILE A 60 8.78 9.06 -1.98
CA ILE A 60 9.52 10.32 -1.89
C ILE A 60 9.62 10.68 -0.41
N PRO A 61 10.80 10.56 0.22
CA PRO A 61 10.91 10.67 1.68
C PRO A 61 10.82 12.13 2.13
N TRP A 62 9.60 12.62 2.38
CA TRP A 62 9.33 14.01 2.74
C TRP A 62 10.33 14.59 3.76
N PRO A 63 10.60 13.95 4.92
CA PRO A 63 11.51 14.52 5.92
C PRO A 63 12.98 14.56 5.50
N LEU A 64 13.34 13.93 4.38
CA LEU A 64 14.73 13.89 3.88
C LEU A 64 14.93 14.77 2.63
N VAL A 65 13.87 15.25 2.03
CA VAL A 65 13.93 16.15 0.86
C VAL A 65 13.49 17.57 1.19
N ASP A 66 12.87 17.80 2.34
CA ASP A 66 12.37 19.08 2.81
C ASP A 66 13.19 19.59 3.99
N THR A 67 13.86 20.71 3.82
CA THR A 67 14.54 21.44 4.89
C THR A 67 13.88 22.82 5.03
N GLU A 68 13.01 22.98 6.02
CA GLU A 68 12.31 24.23 6.31
C GLU A 68 11.61 24.85 5.08
N GLY A 69 11.02 23.97 4.21
CA GLY A 69 10.33 24.40 2.99
C GLY A 69 11.22 24.57 1.76
N VAL A 70 12.52 24.24 1.86
CA VAL A 70 13.45 24.16 0.73
C VAL A 70 13.60 22.69 0.34
N TYR A 71 13.28 22.37 -0.92
CA TYR A 71 13.20 20.98 -1.40
C TYR A 71 14.43 20.58 -2.22
N ASP A 72 15.07 19.45 -1.86
CA ASP A 72 16.10 18.78 -2.66
C ASP A 72 15.64 17.35 -3.00
N PHE A 73 15.20 17.16 -4.22
CA PHE A 73 14.75 15.87 -4.75
C PHE A 73 15.85 15.07 -5.44
N SER A 74 17.11 15.52 -5.45
CA SER A 74 18.21 14.82 -6.15
C SER A 74 18.40 13.37 -5.70
N ARG A 75 17.98 13.06 -4.47
CA ARG A 75 17.97 11.72 -3.89
C ARG A 75 17.17 10.69 -4.71
N ILE A 76 16.11 11.10 -5.40
CA ILE A 76 15.26 10.19 -6.19
C ILE A 76 15.68 10.13 -7.68
N ASP A 77 16.67 10.90 -8.12
CA ASP A 77 17.12 10.86 -9.52
C ASP A 77 17.59 9.46 -9.97
N PRO A 78 18.35 8.69 -9.15
CA PRO A 78 18.70 7.32 -9.50
C PRO A 78 17.49 6.40 -9.69
N MET A 79 16.44 6.58 -8.86
CA MET A 79 15.19 5.83 -8.96
C MET A 79 14.47 6.16 -10.28
N ILE A 80 14.31 7.46 -10.58
CA ILE A 80 13.69 7.91 -11.84
C ILE A 80 14.45 7.39 -13.07
N ALA A 81 15.78 7.45 -13.04
CA ALA A 81 16.62 6.96 -14.14
C ALA A 81 16.45 5.44 -14.35
N ALA A 82 16.44 4.67 -13.26
CA ALA A 82 16.27 3.22 -13.33
C ALA A 82 14.84 2.82 -13.74
N MET A 83 13.80 3.50 -13.22
CA MET A 83 12.42 3.29 -13.65
C MET A 83 12.22 3.55 -15.13
N ASN A 84 12.78 4.65 -15.65
CA ASN A 84 12.70 4.96 -17.10
C ASN A 84 13.43 3.91 -17.93
N LYS A 85 14.60 3.44 -17.51
CA LYS A 85 15.36 2.39 -18.20
C LYS A 85 14.57 1.08 -18.26
N GLU A 86 14.02 0.66 -17.13
CA GLU A 86 13.31 -0.61 -16.98
C GLU A 86 11.81 -0.49 -17.33
N LYS A 87 11.33 0.68 -17.75
CA LYS A 87 9.92 0.97 -18.05
C LYS A 87 8.98 0.59 -16.89
N ILE A 88 9.35 0.99 -15.68
CA ILE A 88 8.52 0.83 -14.49
C ILE A 88 7.62 2.05 -14.33
N VAL A 89 6.33 1.81 -14.12
CA VAL A 89 5.34 2.83 -13.77
C VAL A 89 5.33 3.01 -12.26
N PRO A 90 5.69 4.18 -11.71
CA PRO A 90 5.64 4.39 -10.28
C PRO A 90 4.24 4.69 -9.77
N ILE A 91 3.98 4.24 -8.54
CA ILE A 91 2.98 4.80 -7.65
C ILE A 91 3.77 5.53 -6.56
N TRP A 92 3.78 6.86 -6.61
CA TRP A 92 4.57 7.67 -5.71
C TRP A 92 3.90 7.82 -4.34
N ASP A 93 4.51 7.25 -3.30
CA ASP A 93 4.14 7.49 -1.90
C ASP A 93 4.77 8.81 -1.43
N MET A 94 3.92 9.81 -1.17
CA MET A 94 4.40 11.14 -0.77
C MET A 94 4.74 11.21 0.73
N CYS A 95 4.10 10.38 1.56
CA CYS A 95 4.39 10.27 2.98
C CYS A 95 4.14 8.84 3.46
N HIS A 96 5.23 8.14 3.79
CA HIS A 96 5.19 6.81 4.38
C HIS A 96 5.71 6.91 5.83
N TYR A 97 4.81 7.35 6.74
CA TYR A 97 4.96 7.52 8.19
C TYR A 97 5.98 8.57 8.66
N GLY A 98 6.51 9.42 7.78
CA GLY A 98 7.50 10.42 8.17
C GLY A 98 7.19 11.82 7.67
N TYR A 99 7.49 12.81 8.49
CA TYR A 99 7.39 14.23 8.17
C TYR A 99 8.60 15.01 8.75
N PRO A 100 8.89 16.25 8.29
CA PRO A 100 9.97 17.09 8.82
C PRO A 100 9.87 17.33 10.32
N ASP A 101 11.01 17.32 11.03
CA ASP A 101 11.09 17.37 12.49
C ASP A 101 10.64 18.72 13.07
N ASP A 102 10.73 19.78 12.28
CA ASP A 102 10.33 21.13 12.63
C ASP A 102 8.81 21.37 12.57
N LEU A 103 8.04 20.40 12.02
CA LEU A 103 6.60 20.53 11.87
C LEU A 103 5.81 19.91 13.01
N HIS A 104 4.76 20.60 13.43
CA HIS A 104 3.79 20.08 14.36
C HIS A 104 2.52 19.63 13.61
N PRO A 105 2.11 18.35 13.68
CA PRO A 105 1.05 17.82 12.79
C PRO A 105 -0.33 18.44 12.99
N PHE A 106 -0.57 19.14 14.10
CA PHE A 106 -1.83 19.86 14.39
C PHE A 106 -1.80 21.33 13.99
N SER A 107 -0.74 21.80 13.35
CA SER A 107 -0.65 23.17 12.87
C SER A 107 -1.21 23.31 11.46
N ASP A 108 -1.69 24.50 11.10
CA ASP A 108 -2.06 24.82 9.71
C ASP A 108 -0.83 24.82 8.80
N GLU A 109 0.35 25.09 9.35
CA GLU A 109 1.62 25.02 8.64
C GLU A 109 1.93 23.61 8.13
N PHE A 110 1.64 22.56 8.93
CA PHE A 110 1.81 21.18 8.51
C PHE A 110 1.04 20.88 7.22
N VAL A 111 -0.23 21.29 7.16
CA VAL A 111 -1.08 21.08 5.99
C VAL A 111 -0.58 21.88 4.79
N ALA A 112 -0.23 23.15 5.00
CA ALA A 112 0.25 24.03 3.94
C ALA A 112 1.58 23.54 3.35
N ARG A 113 2.51 23.12 4.22
CA ARG A 113 3.83 22.64 3.80
C ARG A 113 3.76 21.26 3.13
N PHE A 114 2.87 20.37 3.59
CA PHE A 114 2.61 19.12 2.89
C PHE A 114 2.07 19.34 1.49
N ALA A 115 1.12 20.26 1.32
CA ALA A 115 0.60 20.62 -0.01
C ALA A 115 1.68 21.21 -0.92
N ALA A 116 2.51 22.13 -0.39
CA ALA A 116 3.62 22.72 -1.12
C ALA A 116 4.67 21.68 -1.53
N TYR A 117 5.00 20.75 -0.63
CA TYR A 117 5.89 19.61 -0.91
C TYR A 117 5.29 18.71 -2.02
N CYS A 118 4.02 18.34 -1.93
CA CYS A 118 3.35 17.52 -2.94
C CYS A 118 3.37 18.19 -4.32
N LYS A 119 3.14 19.51 -4.38
CA LYS A 119 3.25 20.29 -5.62
C LYS A 119 4.66 20.26 -6.18
N ALA A 120 5.65 20.58 -5.36
CA ALA A 120 7.06 20.61 -5.77
C ALA A 120 7.55 19.24 -6.24
N ALA A 121 7.15 18.16 -5.56
CA ALA A 121 7.46 16.81 -5.98
C ALA A 121 6.84 16.45 -7.32
N ALA A 122 5.56 16.81 -7.56
CA ALA A 122 4.91 16.61 -8.85
C ALA A 122 5.61 17.40 -9.96
N GLU A 123 5.95 18.67 -9.71
CA GLU A 123 6.72 19.52 -10.63
C GLU A 123 8.09 18.94 -10.97
N TYR A 124 8.68 18.18 -10.02
CA TYR A 124 9.99 17.53 -10.22
C TYR A 124 9.91 16.24 -10.99
N VAL A 125 8.94 15.35 -10.68
CA VAL A 125 8.90 13.99 -11.27
C VAL A 125 8.20 13.96 -12.62
N VAL A 126 7.11 14.74 -12.80
CA VAL A 126 6.29 14.67 -14.03
C VAL A 126 7.09 14.99 -15.31
N PRO A 127 7.95 16.01 -15.38
CA PRO A 127 8.74 16.27 -16.58
C PRO A 127 9.82 15.22 -16.89
N LYS A 128 10.17 14.39 -15.89
CA LYS A 128 11.24 13.38 -16.00
C LYS A 128 10.72 11.99 -16.35
N MET A 129 9.41 11.78 -16.35
CA MET A 129 8.79 10.47 -16.53
C MET A 129 7.65 10.53 -17.54
N GLN A 130 7.37 9.41 -18.16
CA GLN A 130 6.18 9.27 -18.99
C GLN A 130 5.01 8.76 -18.15
N GLY A 131 3.83 9.40 -18.27
CA GLY A 131 2.61 8.93 -17.59
C GLY A 131 2.18 7.52 -18.07
N PRO A 132 1.22 6.92 -17.39
CA PRO A 132 0.28 7.52 -16.42
C PRO A 132 0.91 7.83 -15.05
N TYR A 133 0.33 8.82 -14.35
CA TYR A 133 0.85 9.32 -13.07
C TYR A 133 -0.05 8.88 -11.92
N TYR A 134 0.52 8.17 -10.94
CA TYR A 134 -0.16 7.69 -9.75
C TYR A 134 0.53 8.21 -8.49
N PHE A 135 -0.28 8.63 -7.53
CA PHE A 135 0.21 9.12 -6.24
C PHE A 135 -0.61 8.58 -5.08
N THR A 136 0.07 8.22 -4.01
CA THR A 136 -0.50 7.97 -2.69
C THR A 136 -0.08 9.13 -1.79
N PRO A 137 -0.98 10.06 -1.43
CA PRO A 137 -0.61 11.24 -0.66
C PRO A 137 -0.01 10.89 0.71
N ILE A 138 -0.72 10.08 1.49
CA ILE A 138 -0.23 9.57 2.78
C ILE A 138 -0.60 8.09 2.88
N ASN A 139 0.41 7.23 3.04
CA ASN A 139 0.19 5.80 3.22
C ASN A 139 -0.42 5.52 4.60
N GLU A 140 -1.45 4.65 4.61
CA GLU A 140 -2.09 4.12 5.82
C GLU A 140 -2.37 5.15 6.92
N ILE A 141 -3.17 6.16 6.58
CA ILE A 141 -3.56 7.22 7.54
C ILE A 141 -4.11 6.61 8.85
N THR A 142 -4.90 5.54 8.73
CA THR A 142 -5.46 4.83 9.89
C THR A 142 -4.34 4.25 10.75
N PHE A 143 -3.42 3.46 10.18
CA PHE A 143 -2.31 2.86 10.93
C PHE A 143 -1.35 3.92 11.47
N PHE A 144 -1.00 4.94 10.67
CA PHE A 144 -0.15 6.04 11.12
C PHE A 144 -0.76 6.75 12.33
N SER A 145 -2.09 6.96 12.33
CA SER A 145 -2.76 7.57 13.46
C SER A 145 -2.73 6.70 14.72
N PHE A 146 -2.74 5.37 14.60
CA PHE A 146 -2.51 4.46 15.73
C PHE A 146 -1.07 4.55 16.23
N CYS A 147 -0.08 4.42 15.35
CA CYS A 147 1.32 4.41 15.73
C CYS A 147 1.76 5.70 16.40
N GLY A 148 1.37 6.86 15.85
CA GLY A 148 1.79 8.17 16.34
C GLY A 148 0.83 8.80 17.34
N GLY A 149 -0.48 8.46 17.27
CA GLY A 149 -1.52 9.10 18.05
C GLY A 149 -2.00 8.31 19.28
N GLU A 150 -1.84 6.98 19.30
CA GLU A 150 -2.34 6.16 20.43
C GLU A 150 -1.27 5.24 21.02
N TRP A 151 -0.36 4.68 20.21
CA TRP A 151 0.64 3.75 20.71
C TRP A 151 1.98 4.41 21.05
N GLY A 152 2.21 5.64 20.60
CA GLY A 152 3.44 6.38 20.85
C GLY A 152 4.69 5.75 20.25
N TRP A 153 4.56 4.95 19.17
CA TRP A 153 5.67 4.27 18.53
C TRP A 153 6.51 5.20 17.65
N VAL A 154 5.82 6.11 16.97
CA VAL A 154 6.43 7.09 16.08
C VAL A 154 5.97 8.50 16.44
N ALA A 155 6.65 9.52 15.91
CA ALA A 155 6.20 10.90 16.08
C ALA A 155 4.73 11.06 15.61
N PRO A 156 3.89 11.80 16.33
CA PRO A 156 4.16 12.74 17.44
C PRO A 156 4.15 12.11 18.87
N TYR A 157 4.26 10.79 19.02
CA TYR A 157 4.41 10.05 20.26
C TYR A 157 3.23 10.19 21.26
N LEU A 158 2.04 10.41 20.74
CA LEU A 158 0.84 10.54 21.55
C LEU A 158 0.29 9.16 21.93
N THR A 159 -0.50 9.10 23.02
CA THR A 159 -0.86 7.83 23.65
C THR A 159 -2.32 7.71 24.02
N THR A 160 -3.20 8.55 23.44
CA THR A 160 -4.62 8.51 23.73
C THR A 160 -5.48 8.30 22.49
N ARG A 161 -6.65 7.68 22.67
CA ARG A 161 -7.63 7.54 21.57
C ARG A 161 -8.08 8.90 21.01
N GLU A 162 -8.20 9.90 21.86
CA GLU A 162 -8.56 11.27 21.44
C GLU A 162 -7.48 11.84 20.50
N ASP A 163 -6.22 11.69 20.87
CA ASP A 163 -5.10 12.15 20.05
C ASP A 163 -5.00 11.37 18.73
N ARG A 164 -5.28 10.06 18.74
CA ARG A 164 -5.40 9.27 17.50
C ARG A 164 -6.43 9.89 16.56
N CYS A 165 -7.63 10.19 17.06
CA CYS A 165 -8.69 10.79 16.26
C CYS A 165 -8.25 12.17 15.70
N ARG A 166 -7.69 13.02 16.54
CA ARG A 166 -7.17 14.34 16.12
C ARG A 166 -6.07 14.20 15.08
N PHE A 167 -5.14 13.28 15.26
CA PHE A 167 -4.03 13.06 14.33
C PHE A 167 -4.54 12.55 12.98
N ARG A 168 -5.49 11.61 12.97
CA ARG A 168 -6.14 11.13 11.75
C ARG A 168 -6.81 12.26 10.96
N LEU A 169 -7.55 13.15 11.62
CA LEU A 169 -8.16 14.31 10.97
C LEU A 169 -7.11 15.25 10.35
N ALA A 170 -6.00 15.49 11.06
CA ALA A 170 -4.89 16.31 10.55
C ALA A 170 -4.25 15.68 9.31
N LEU A 171 -3.98 14.36 9.33
CA LEU A 171 -3.44 13.63 8.18
C LEU A 171 -4.41 13.64 6.99
N CYS A 172 -5.71 13.43 7.22
CA CYS A 172 -6.72 13.51 6.15
C CYS A 172 -6.78 14.92 5.54
N LYS A 173 -6.74 15.98 6.37
CA LYS A 173 -6.69 17.37 5.89
C LYS A 173 -5.46 17.63 5.02
N ALA A 174 -4.30 17.15 5.44
CA ALA A 174 -3.06 17.25 4.68
C ALA A 174 -3.13 16.45 3.36
N ALA A 175 -3.61 15.20 3.39
CA ALA A 175 -3.77 14.38 2.20
C ALA A 175 -4.68 15.04 1.15
N ILE A 176 -5.83 15.59 1.56
CA ILE A 176 -6.76 16.31 0.69
C ILE A 176 -6.10 17.54 0.06
N ALA A 177 -5.33 18.31 0.85
CA ALA A 177 -4.59 19.46 0.36
C ALA A 177 -3.48 19.06 -0.62
N GLY A 178 -2.75 17.97 -0.33
CA GLY A 178 -1.73 17.40 -1.21
C GLY A 178 -2.30 16.94 -2.56
N VAL A 179 -3.45 16.26 -2.57
CA VAL A 179 -4.14 15.88 -3.82
C VAL A 179 -4.46 17.09 -4.68
N LYS A 180 -5.02 18.14 -4.08
CA LYS A 180 -5.35 19.38 -4.81
C LYS A 180 -4.09 20.00 -5.42
N ALA A 181 -3.01 20.05 -4.65
CA ALA A 181 -1.73 20.62 -5.09
C ALA A 181 -1.07 19.80 -6.22
N ILE A 182 -1.11 18.46 -6.17
CA ILE A 182 -0.62 17.60 -7.25
C ILE A 182 -1.42 17.87 -8.55
N ARG A 183 -2.74 17.95 -8.45
CA ARG A 183 -3.60 18.16 -9.62
C ARG A 183 -3.53 19.56 -10.24
N GLU A 184 -3.00 20.55 -9.52
CA GLU A 184 -2.60 21.82 -10.14
C GLU A 184 -1.47 21.65 -11.16
N VAL A 185 -0.59 20.67 -10.96
CA VAL A 185 0.55 20.36 -11.81
C VAL A 185 0.18 19.36 -12.92
N VAL A 186 -0.52 18.30 -12.54
CA VAL A 186 -0.89 17.19 -13.41
C VAL A 186 -2.35 16.79 -13.15
N PRO A 187 -3.32 17.45 -13.86
CA PRO A 187 -4.76 17.26 -13.63
C PRO A 187 -5.23 15.82 -13.83
N GLU A 188 -4.58 15.05 -14.71
CA GLU A 188 -4.87 13.64 -15.01
C GLU A 188 -4.29 12.65 -14.00
N ALA A 189 -3.51 13.10 -13.01
CA ALA A 189 -2.97 12.25 -11.97
C ALA A 189 -4.07 11.50 -11.22
N ARG A 190 -3.85 10.21 -11.03
CA ARG A 190 -4.78 9.33 -10.31
C ARG A 190 -4.30 9.12 -8.88
N MET A 191 -5.21 9.34 -7.94
CA MET A 191 -4.95 9.24 -6.51
C MET A 191 -5.37 7.88 -5.99
N ILE A 192 -4.42 7.18 -5.39
CA ILE A 192 -4.62 5.90 -4.73
C ILE A 192 -4.50 6.15 -3.23
N HIS A 193 -5.62 6.06 -2.50
CA HIS A 193 -5.55 6.11 -1.05
C HIS A 193 -5.51 4.70 -0.49
N ILE A 194 -4.37 4.41 0.13
CA ILE A 194 -4.02 3.09 0.66
C ILE A 194 -4.18 3.11 2.17
N ASP A 195 -4.95 2.15 2.71
CA ASP A 195 -5.16 2.01 4.16
C ASP A 195 -5.36 0.52 4.52
N PRO A 196 -5.14 0.12 5.77
CA PRO A 196 -5.27 -1.28 6.16
C PRO A 196 -6.72 -1.74 6.12
N LEU A 197 -6.92 -2.95 5.62
CA LEU A 197 -8.20 -3.66 5.65
C LEU A 197 -8.27 -4.49 6.93
N ILE A 198 -8.95 -3.97 7.93
CA ILE A 198 -8.97 -4.51 9.30
C ILE A 198 -10.33 -5.11 9.62
N GLN A 199 -10.32 -6.29 10.25
CA GLN A 199 -11.47 -6.85 10.94
C GLN A 199 -11.15 -7.03 12.42
N VAL A 200 -12.01 -6.50 13.29
CA VAL A 200 -11.92 -6.70 14.73
C VAL A 200 -13.16 -7.44 15.22
N VAL A 201 -12.95 -8.50 15.98
CA VAL A 201 -14.04 -9.29 16.59
C VAL A 201 -13.96 -9.22 18.11
N ALA A 202 -15.10 -9.32 18.80
CA ALA A 202 -15.09 -9.34 20.26
C ALA A 202 -14.47 -10.64 20.79
N PRO A 203 -13.80 -10.61 21.96
CA PRO A 203 -13.40 -11.84 22.66
C PRO A 203 -14.62 -12.74 22.93
N ARG A 204 -14.43 -14.05 22.85
CA ARG A 204 -15.53 -15.03 22.98
C ARG A 204 -16.24 -14.94 24.34
N ASP A 205 -15.50 -14.59 25.39
CA ASP A 205 -15.98 -14.44 26.76
C ASP A 205 -16.47 -13.02 27.09
N ARG A 206 -16.39 -12.08 26.12
CA ARG A 206 -16.74 -10.66 26.30
C ARG A 206 -17.75 -10.18 25.24
N PRO A 207 -18.98 -10.72 25.22
CA PRO A 207 -20.02 -10.29 24.30
C PRO A 207 -20.43 -8.82 24.49
N ASP A 208 -20.18 -8.24 25.66
CA ASP A 208 -20.36 -6.82 25.96
C ASP A 208 -19.47 -5.91 25.10
N GLN A 209 -18.38 -6.44 24.52
CA GLN A 209 -17.45 -5.70 23.63
C GLN A 209 -17.83 -5.80 22.14
N GLN A 210 -18.89 -6.48 21.79
CA GLN A 210 -19.31 -6.65 20.39
C GLN A 210 -19.54 -5.31 19.68
N ALA A 211 -20.15 -4.33 20.34
CA ALA A 211 -20.39 -3.03 19.75
C ALA A 211 -19.09 -2.25 19.49
N ALA A 212 -18.11 -2.38 20.39
CA ALA A 212 -16.80 -1.74 20.22
C ALA A 212 -16.02 -2.39 19.07
N ALA A 213 -15.98 -3.71 18.98
CA ALA A 213 -15.35 -4.45 17.91
C ALA A 213 -15.98 -4.14 16.53
N TRP A 214 -17.31 -4.05 16.50
CA TRP A 214 -18.04 -3.65 15.30
C TRP A 214 -17.67 -2.23 14.86
N HIS A 215 -17.57 -1.30 15.81
CA HIS A 215 -17.16 0.07 15.52
C HIS A 215 -15.76 0.15 14.93
N GLU A 216 -14.78 -0.58 15.49
CA GLU A 216 -13.42 -0.64 14.94
C GLU A 216 -13.43 -1.18 13.49
N THR A 217 -14.21 -2.24 13.21
CA THR A 217 -14.29 -2.86 11.87
C THR A 217 -14.97 -1.98 10.84
N TYR A 218 -16.14 -1.41 11.16
CA TYR A 218 -17.03 -0.80 10.16
C TYR A 218 -17.04 0.72 10.16
N VAL A 219 -16.47 1.34 11.18
CA VAL A 219 -16.37 2.81 11.29
C VAL A 219 -14.91 3.24 11.28
N ASP A 220 -14.12 2.81 12.24
CA ASP A 220 -12.73 3.28 12.38
C ASP A 220 -11.84 2.87 11.20
N THR A 221 -11.94 1.63 10.73
CA THR A 221 -11.19 1.13 9.56
C THR A 221 -11.47 1.95 8.29
N PHE A 222 -12.71 2.43 8.12
CA PHE A 222 -13.11 3.17 6.93
C PHE A 222 -13.02 4.68 7.07
N LEU A 223 -12.73 5.19 8.25
CA LEU A 223 -12.89 6.63 8.53
C LEU A 223 -11.99 7.51 7.66
N ALA A 224 -10.74 7.11 7.42
CA ALA A 224 -9.84 7.88 6.57
C ALA A 224 -10.35 7.94 5.11
N TRP A 225 -10.73 6.80 4.51
CA TRP A 225 -11.32 6.78 3.17
C TRP A 225 -12.64 7.57 3.12
N ASP A 226 -13.49 7.46 4.15
CA ASP A 226 -14.76 8.20 4.21
C ASP A 226 -14.55 9.71 4.25
N ILE A 227 -13.55 10.18 5.00
CA ILE A 227 -13.19 11.61 5.05
C ILE A 227 -12.70 12.06 3.68
N ILE A 228 -11.78 11.33 3.08
CA ILE A 228 -11.19 11.67 1.78
C ILE A 228 -12.26 11.65 0.67
N TYR A 229 -13.16 10.67 0.71
CA TYR A 229 -14.27 10.56 -0.25
C TYR A 229 -15.42 11.54 0.02
N GLY A 230 -15.43 12.23 1.16
CA GLY A 230 -16.45 13.21 1.55
C GLY A 230 -17.70 12.63 2.20
N LYS A 231 -17.64 11.40 2.73
CA LYS A 231 -18.75 10.78 3.50
C LYS A 231 -18.75 11.14 4.98
N ALA A 232 -17.59 11.53 5.51
CA ALA A 232 -17.42 11.95 6.89
C ALA A 232 -16.62 13.27 6.92
N HIS A 233 -16.83 14.07 7.96
CA HIS A 233 -16.08 15.32 8.17
C HIS A 233 -16.02 16.24 6.93
N PRO A 234 -17.18 16.66 6.36
CA PRO A 234 -17.21 17.45 5.11
C PRO A 234 -16.47 18.79 5.21
N GLU A 235 -16.29 19.31 6.42
CA GLU A 235 -15.50 20.51 6.71
C GLU A 235 -14.03 20.39 6.33
N LEU A 236 -13.49 19.16 6.18
CA LEU A 236 -12.11 18.93 5.74
C LEU A 236 -11.95 19.01 4.21
N GLY A 237 -13.06 19.08 3.47
CA GLY A 237 -13.06 19.30 2.03
C GLY A 237 -12.77 18.05 1.19
N GLY A 238 -13.00 16.86 1.75
CA GLY A 238 -13.03 15.60 1.03
C GLY A 238 -14.19 15.56 0.03
N ALA A 239 -14.02 14.81 -1.05
CA ALA A 239 -15.03 14.68 -2.10
C ALA A 239 -14.72 13.46 -2.99
N PRO A 240 -15.70 12.91 -3.74
CA PRO A 240 -15.49 11.73 -4.58
C PRO A 240 -14.31 11.86 -5.55
N GLN A 241 -14.08 13.04 -6.09
CA GLN A 241 -12.97 13.29 -7.01
C GLN A 241 -11.58 13.32 -6.34
N ILE A 242 -11.47 13.26 -5.02
CA ILE A 242 -10.18 13.20 -4.31
C ILE A 242 -9.63 11.77 -4.28
N LEU A 243 -10.47 10.76 -4.45
CA LEU A 243 -10.14 9.34 -4.40
C LEU A 243 -10.50 8.67 -5.72
N ASP A 244 -9.51 8.24 -6.51
CA ASP A 244 -9.74 7.56 -7.78
C ASP A 244 -9.69 6.04 -7.65
N ILE A 245 -8.81 5.53 -6.78
CA ILE A 245 -8.56 4.10 -6.58
C ILE A 245 -8.42 3.84 -5.08
N VAL A 246 -9.13 2.82 -4.59
CA VAL A 246 -8.99 2.37 -3.21
C VAL A 246 -7.91 1.30 -3.13
N GLY A 247 -6.89 1.53 -2.30
CA GLY A 247 -5.87 0.53 -1.96
C GLY A 247 -6.16 -0.08 -0.60
N ALA A 248 -6.43 -1.39 -0.56
CA ALA A 248 -6.72 -2.12 0.67
C ALA A 248 -5.53 -3.00 1.04
N ASN A 249 -4.80 -2.67 2.12
CA ASN A 249 -3.68 -3.48 2.57
C ASN A 249 -4.17 -4.70 3.34
N ASN A 250 -3.69 -5.88 2.96
CA ASN A 250 -4.12 -7.13 3.55
C ASN A 250 -2.94 -7.99 3.99
N TYR A 251 -2.87 -8.23 5.30
CA TYR A 251 -1.87 -9.08 5.94
C TYR A 251 -2.52 -10.08 6.89
N SER A 252 -1.83 -11.16 7.21
CA SER A 252 -2.32 -12.22 8.11
C SER A 252 -2.73 -11.72 9.49
N PHE A 253 -2.14 -10.62 9.94
CA PHE A 253 -2.45 -9.97 11.21
C PHE A 253 -3.54 -8.88 11.12
N GLY A 254 -4.17 -8.69 9.95
CA GLY A 254 -5.24 -7.70 9.75
C GLY A 254 -6.58 -8.10 10.38
N GLN A 255 -6.75 -9.36 10.79
CA GLN A 255 -7.95 -9.82 11.49
C GLN A 255 -7.63 -10.09 12.95
N MET A 256 -8.32 -9.39 13.85
CA MET A 256 -7.88 -9.27 15.24
C MET A 256 -9.01 -9.45 16.23
N GLU A 257 -8.66 -9.83 17.44
CA GLU A 257 -9.52 -9.81 18.60
C GLU A 257 -9.39 -8.48 19.36
N TYR A 258 -10.52 -7.86 19.66
CA TYR A 258 -10.62 -6.56 20.34
C TYR A 258 -9.91 -6.57 21.70
N ARG A 259 -9.13 -5.54 21.95
CA ARG A 259 -8.60 -5.21 23.27
C ARG A 259 -8.98 -3.79 23.62
N GLN A 260 -9.50 -3.60 24.81
CA GLN A 260 -9.92 -2.28 25.30
C GLN A 260 -8.74 -1.33 25.49
N ASN A 261 -7.57 -1.87 25.84
CA ASN A 261 -6.34 -1.11 26.07
C ASN A 261 -5.20 -1.71 25.25
N GLY A 262 -4.48 -0.86 24.53
CA GLY A 262 -3.35 -1.26 23.69
C GLY A 262 -3.75 -1.89 22.33
N PRO A 263 -2.78 -2.36 21.58
CA PRO A 263 -3.01 -2.97 20.27
C PRO A 263 -3.88 -4.22 20.36
N HIS A 264 -4.78 -4.38 19.39
CA HIS A 264 -5.58 -5.61 19.23
C HIS A 264 -4.68 -6.82 18.99
N GLN A 265 -5.18 -8.01 19.26
CA GLN A 265 -4.42 -9.25 19.07
C GLN A 265 -4.84 -9.92 17.76
N ALA A 266 -3.86 -10.21 16.89
CA ALA A 266 -4.13 -11.00 15.69
C ALA A 266 -4.80 -12.33 16.06
N LEU A 267 -5.79 -12.72 15.26
CA LEU A 267 -6.43 -14.02 15.37
C LEU A 267 -5.45 -15.11 14.94
N GLU A 268 -5.55 -16.27 15.59
CA GLU A 268 -4.80 -17.46 15.16
C GLU A 268 -5.27 -17.91 13.78
N PRO A 269 -4.40 -18.44 12.93
CA PRO A 269 -4.73 -18.78 11.53
C PRO A 269 -5.96 -19.68 11.34
N ASN A 270 -6.29 -20.50 12.34
CA ASN A 270 -7.42 -21.41 12.31
C ASN A 270 -8.66 -20.92 13.09
N ASP A 271 -8.69 -19.64 13.46
CA ASP A 271 -9.84 -19.08 14.15
C ASP A 271 -11.05 -18.98 13.18
N GLU A 272 -12.15 -19.61 13.53
CA GLU A 272 -13.38 -19.63 12.72
C GLU A 272 -14.02 -18.26 12.49
N ARG A 273 -13.57 -17.23 13.20
CA ARG A 273 -14.04 -15.84 13.05
C ARG A 273 -13.30 -15.11 11.93
N ILE A 274 -12.25 -15.70 11.35
CA ILE A 274 -11.54 -15.15 10.20
C ILE A 274 -12.48 -15.16 8.99
N LYS A 275 -12.63 -14.01 8.35
CA LYS A 275 -13.39 -13.88 7.10
C LYS A 275 -12.49 -14.11 5.89
N PRO A 276 -13.03 -14.72 4.82
CA PRO A 276 -12.37 -14.71 3.51
C PRO A 276 -12.04 -13.28 3.06
N LEU A 277 -10.91 -13.11 2.41
CA LEU A 277 -10.52 -11.79 1.88
C LEU A 277 -11.55 -11.25 0.88
N CYS A 278 -12.18 -12.13 0.08
CA CYS A 278 -13.26 -11.76 -0.83
C CYS A 278 -14.41 -11.03 -0.11
N ASP A 279 -14.79 -11.49 1.09
CA ASP A 279 -15.85 -10.85 1.88
C ASP A 279 -15.43 -9.45 2.37
N LEU A 280 -14.17 -9.30 2.76
CA LEU A 280 -13.64 -8.00 3.18
C LEU A 280 -13.55 -7.02 2.00
N LEU A 281 -13.08 -7.46 0.84
CA LEU A 281 -13.04 -6.66 -0.39
C LEU A 281 -14.46 -6.26 -0.85
N ARG A 282 -15.46 -7.13 -0.65
CA ARG A 282 -16.86 -6.83 -0.97
C ARG A 282 -17.38 -5.66 -0.13
N ILE A 283 -17.05 -5.59 1.16
CA ILE A 283 -17.45 -4.48 2.04
C ILE A 283 -16.90 -3.15 1.50
N VAL A 284 -15.62 -3.12 1.11
CA VAL A 284 -14.98 -1.94 0.51
C VAL A 284 -15.66 -1.55 -0.81
N TRP A 285 -15.87 -2.53 -1.70
CA TRP A 285 -16.53 -2.33 -2.98
C TRP A 285 -17.96 -1.79 -2.85
N GLU A 286 -18.73 -2.36 -1.94
CA GLU A 286 -20.10 -1.89 -1.70
C GLU A 286 -20.14 -0.46 -1.17
N ARG A 287 -19.11 -0.06 -0.41
CA ARG A 287 -19.04 1.27 0.20
C ARG A 287 -18.67 2.36 -0.80
N TYR A 288 -17.74 2.10 -1.73
CA TYR A 288 -17.17 3.16 -2.59
C TYR A 288 -17.50 2.99 -4.07
N ARG A 289 -17.65 1.79 -4.58
CA ARG A 289 -17.88 1.48 -6.01
C ARG A 289 -16.79 2.05 -6.93
N LEU A 290 -15.58 2.22 -6.43
CA LEU A 290 -14.40 2.68 -7.15
C LEU A 290 -13.52 1.50 -7.57
N PRO A 291 -12.64 1.67 -8.57
CA PRO A 291 -11.55 0.73 -8.81
C PRO A 291 -10.76 0.48 -7.53
N MET A 292 -10.29 -0.77 -7.37
CA MET A 292 -9.57 -1.20 -6.18
C MET A 292 -8.27 -1.92 -6.55
N ILE A 293 -7.32 -1.87 -5.63
CA ILE A 293 -6.17 -2.78 -5.58
C ILE A 293 -6.01 -3.35 -4.17
N ILE A 294 -5.37 -4.48 -4.05
CA ILE A 294 -4.70 -4.84 -2.81
C ILE A 294 -3.42 -4.03 -2.79
N GLY A 295 -3.38 -3.00 -1.91
CA GLY A 295 -2.32 -1.98 -1.89
C GLY A 295 -1.01 -2.50 -1.34
N GLU A 296 -1.07 -3.48 -0.43
CA GLU A 296 0.06 -4.22 0.13
C GLU A 296 -0.39 -5.60 0.58
N THR A 297 0.45 -6.60 0.31
CA THR A 297 0.29 -7.93 0.88
C THR A 297 1.58 -8.73 0.79
N SER A 298 1.89 -9.53 1.81
CA SER A 298 2.92 -10.56 1.78
C SER A 298 2.68 -11.62 2.84
N GLY A 299 3.12 -12.84 2.56
CA GLY A 299 3.39 -13.86 3.56
C GLY A 299 4.77 -13.64 4.19
N MET A 300 5.11 -14.45 5.18
CA MET A 300 6.40 -14.39 5.87
C MET A 300 7.09 -15.76 5.83
N LYS A 301 8.43 -15.74 5.74
CA LYS A 301 9.28 -16.93 5.79
C LYS A 301 8.87 -17.96 4.73
N GLU A 302 8.68 -19.21 5.15
CA GLU A 302 8.30 -20.34 4.29
C GLU A 302 6.80 -20.33 3.89
N GLY A 303 6.00 -19.38 4.39
CA GLY A 303 4.57 -19.27 4.06
C GLY A 303 4.26 -18.25 2.95
N ARG A 304 5.26 -17.69 2.26
CA ARG A 304 5.05 -16.66 1.26
C ARG A 304 4.26 -17.13 0.04
N GLU A 305 4.59 -18.31 -0.48
CA GLU A 305 3.88 -18.91 -1.63
C GLU A 305 2.46 -19.33 -1.30
N ASP A 306 2.22 -19.89 -0.12
CA ASP A 306 0.88 -20.27 0.32
C ASP A 306 0.00 -19.03 0.52
N TRP A 307 0.55 -17.98 1.13
CA TRP A 307 -0.15 -16.70 1.27
C TRP A 307 -0.53 -16.10 -0.09
N LEU A 308 0.39 -16.06 -1.06
CA LEU A 308 0.08 -15.58 -2.40
C LEU A 308 -1.03 -16.41 -3.05
N ARG A 309 -0.99 -17.73 -2.87
CA ARG A 309 -2.03 -18.63 -3.40
C ARG A 309 -3.39 -18.30 -2.81
N ASP A 310 -3.47 -18.10 -1.51
CA ASP A 310 -4.73 -17.76 -0.83
C ASP A 310 -5.24 -16.38 -1.26
N VAL A 311 -4.37 -15.37 -1.28
CA VAL A 311 -4.74 -14.01 -1.75
C VAL A 311 -5.22 -14.04 -3.19
N MET A 312 -4.58 -14.81 -4.07
CA MET A 312 -5.01 -14.94 -5.47
C MET A 312 -6.36 -15.62 -5.61
N ASN A 313 -6.58 -16.74 -4.90
CA ASN A 313 -7.86 -17.44 -4.94
C ASN A 313 -9.03 -16.53 -4.50
N GLU A 314 -8.85 -15.81 -3.41
CA GLU A 314 -9.82 -14.87 -2.87
C GLU A 314 -10.02 -13.64 -3.80
N SER A 315 -8.94 -13.15 -4.41
CA SER A 315 -9.01 -12.05 -5.39
C SER A 315 -9.79 -12.45 -6.64
N LEU A 316 -9.59 -13.67 -7.14
CA LEU A 316 -10.34 -14.18 -8.28
C LEU A 316 -11.81 -14.44 -7.93
N ALA A 317 -12.11 -14.88 -6.69
CA ALA A 317 -13.47 -14.97 -6.19
C ALA A 317 -14.15 -13.58 -6.20
N ALA A 318 -13.45 -12.56 -5.68
CA ALA A 318 -13.95 -11.18 -5.67
C ALA A 318 -14.22 -10.64 -7.09
N VAL A 319 -13.31 -10.88 -8.03
CA VAL A 319 -13.51 -10.49 -9.44
C VAL A 319 -14.70 -11.22 -10.07
N ASN A 320 -14.90 -12.50 -9.77
CA ASN A 320 -16.07 -13.27 -10.24
C ASN A 320 -17.39 -12.74 -9.70
N GLU A 321 -17.40 -12.10 -8.54
CA GLU A 321 -18.55 -11.41 -7.98
C GLU A 321 -18.77 -10.00 -8.56
N GLY A 322 -17.88 -9.55 -9.45
CA GLY A 322 -17.98 -8.25 -10.10
C GLY A 322 -17.29 -7.11 -9.33
N ILE A 323 -16.48 -7.41 -8.33
CA ILE A 323 -15.63 -6.43 -7.65
C ILE A 323 -14.57 -5.93 -8.64
N ASN A 324 -14.39 -4.61 -8.73
CA ASN A 324 -13.53 -3.97 -9.70
C ASN A 324 -12.07 -3.92 -9.19
N LEU A 325 -11.44 -5.10 -9.05
CA LEU A 325 -10.08 -5.28 -8.55
C LEU A 325 -9.07 -5.29 -9.71
N HIS A 326 -8.13 -4.36 -9.72
CA HIS A 326 -7.19 -4.10 -10.82
C HIS A 326 -5.75 -4.50 -10.56
N GLY A 327 -5.42 -4.93 -9.37
CA GLY A 327 -4.06 -5.37 -9.07
C GLY A 327 -3.83 -5.81 -7.63
N ILE A 328 -2.69 -6.47 -7.45
CA ILE A 328 -2.19 -6.94 -6.15
C ILE A 328 -0.74 -6.48 -6.02
N CYS A 329 -0.46 -5.69 -5.01
CA CYS A 329 0.89 -5.23 -4.69
C CYS A 329 1.57 -6.20 -3.73
N LEU A 330 2.55 -6.93 -4.25
CA LEU A 330 3.46 -7.76 -3.45
C LEU A 330 4.45 -6.84 -2.76
N PHE A 331 4.26 -6.63 -1.46
CA PHE A 331 4.98 -5.62 -0.70
C PHE A 331 5.57 -6.20 0.59
N PRO A 332 6.89 -6.06 0.79
CA PRO A 332 7.85 -5.39 -0.08
C PRO A 332 8.44 -6.32 -1.16
N ALA A 333 9.10 -5.73 -2.17
CA ALA A 333 9.83 -6.48 -3.20
C ALA A 333 11.07 -7.20 -2.65
N VAL A 334 11.77 -6.57 -1.72
CA VAL A 334 12.91 -7.12 -0.98
C VAL A 334 12.59 -7.12 0.51
N ASP A 335 13.12 -8.07 1.25
CA ASP A 335 12.90 -8.15 2.69
C ASP A 335 13.10 -6.81 3.38
N MET A 336 12.31 -6.58 4.42
CA MET A 336 12.45 -5.42 5.30
C MET A 336 12.75 -5.83 6.74
N PRO A 337 13.42 -4.99 7.52
CA PRO A 337 13.59 -5.23 8.94
C PRO A 337 12.32 -4.89 9.71
N ASP A 338 11.99 -5.72 10.68
CA ASP A 338 10.95 -5.42 11.67
C ASP A 338 11.27 -4.11 12.42
N TRP A 339 10.28 -3.25 12.59
CA TRP A 339 10.49 -1.95 13.20
C TRP A 339 10.92 -2.01 14.67
N HIS A 340 10.48 -3.03 15.42
CA HIS A 340 10.74 -3.18 16.85
C HIS A 340 12.05 -3.90 17.13
N SER A 341 12.31 -4.99 16.44
CA SER A 341 13.46 -5.86 16.69
C SER A 341 14.64 -5.61 15.76
N GLY A 342 14.41 -5.01 14.59
CA GLY A 342 15.42 -4.88 13.55
C GLY A 342 15.76 -6.19 12.84
N GLN A 343 15.06 -7.29 13.13
CA GLN A 343 15.27 -8.57 12.46
C GLN A 343 14.60 -8.57 11.08
N TRP A 344 15.23 -9.22 10.11
CA TRP A 344 14.64 -9.39 8.78
C TRP A 344 13.38 -10.25 8.85
N LEU A 345 12.30 -9.77 8.21
CA LEU A 345 11.00 -10.43 8.23
C LEU A 345 10.91 -11.60 7.24
N ASN A 346 11.80 -11.68 6.26
CA ASN A 346 11.73 -12.63 5.14
C ASN A 346 10.34 -12.62 4.48
N ASN A 347 9.97 -11.47 3.97
CA ASN A 347 8.64 -11.20 3.42
C ASN A 347 8.66 -10.69 1.97
N GLY A 348 9.86 -10.49 1.40
CA GLY A 348 10.04 -10.01 0.04
C GLY A 348 9.99 -11.11 -1.03
N LEU A 349 9.98 -10.71 -2.30
CA LEU A 349 10.28 -11.58 -3.44
C LEU A 349 11.74 -12.02 -3.41
N CYS A 350 12.61 -11.19 -2.83
CA CYS A 350 14.00 -11.49 -2.57
C CYS A 350 14.31 -11.38 -1.07
N ASP A 351 15.00 -12.40 -0.56
CA ASP A 351 15.63 -12.35 0.75
C ASP A 351 16.80 -11.37 0.72
N VAL A 352 16.98 -10.64 1.82
CA VAL A 352 18.13 -9.75 2.02
C VAL A 352 19.11 -10.42 2.97
N VAL A 353 20.30 -10.73 2.46
CA VAL A 353 21.33 -11.43 3.22
C VAL A 353 22.63 -10.62 3.31
N PRO A 354 23.42 -10.75 4.39
CA PRO A 354 24.72 -10.10 4.49
C PRO A 354 25.66 -10.54 3.36
N GLY A 355 26.30 -9.59 2.69
CA GLY A 355 27.28 -9.83 1.61
C GLY A 355 28.55 -8.99 1.75
N GLY A 356 29.14 -8.96 2.95
CA GLY A 356 30.23 -8.05 3.31
C GLY A 356 29.71 -6.65 3.64
N ASP A 357 30.24 -5.61 2.96
CA ASP A 357 29.79 -4.22 3.16
C ASP A 357 28.45 -3.90 2.49
N LYS A 358 27.94 -4.82 1.66
CA LYS A 358 26.67 -4.67 0.95
C LYS A 358 25.74 -5.84 1.22
N LEU A 359 24.44 -5.53 1.25
CA LEU A 359 23.40 -6.54 1.29
C LEU A 359 23.26 -7.21 -0.09
N GLN A 360 22.94 -8.50 -0.10
CA GLN A 360 22.68 -9.25 -1.34
C GLN A 360 21.19 -9.55 -1.47
N ARG A 361 20.71 -9.61 -2.72
CA ARG A 361 19.34 -10.04 -3.08
C ARG A 361 19.39 -11.50 -3.47
N VAL A 362 18.67 -12.36 -2.76
CA VAL A 362 18.52 -13.77 -3.05
C VAL A 362 17.06 -14.06 -3.34
N GLU A 363 16.75 -14.44 -4.56
CA GLU A 363 15.36 -14.71 -4.95
C GLU A 363 14.74 -15.85 -4.12
N CYS A 364 13.52 -15.64 -3.63
CA CYS A 364 12.74 -16.67 -2.97
C CYS A 364 12.05 -17.52 -4.04
N GLU A 365 12.72 -18.57 -4.50
CA GLU A 365 12.24 -19.43 -5.60
C GLU A 365 10.83 -19.97 -5.42
N PRO A 366 10.37 -20.46 -4.23
CA PRO A 366 8.99 -20.92 -4.06
C PRO A 366 7.98 -19.79 -4.32
N TYR A 367 8.23 -18.59 -3.80
CA TYR A 367 7.36 -17.44 -3.96
C TYR A 367 7.30 -16.98 -5.43
N ILE A 368 8.45 -16.92 -6.10
CA ILE A 368 8.55 -16.56 -7.53
C ILE A 368 7.89 -17.62 -8.41
N ALA A 369 8.03 -18.91 -8.09
CA ALA A 369 7.36 -19.96 -8.84
C ALA A 369 5.83 -19.85 -8.76
N GLU A 370 5.28 -19.53 -7.59
CA GLU A 370 3.84 -19.30 -7.42
C GLU A 370 3.39 -18.03 -8.18
N LEU A 371 4.18 -16.94 -8.13
CA LEU A 371 3.91 -15.74 -8.93
C LEU A 371 3.84 -16.05 -10.43
N ARG A 372 4.84 -16.75 -10.98
CA ARG A 372 4.89 -17.13 -12.41
C ARG A 372 3.72 -18.03 -12.80
N LYS A 373 3.29 -18.93 -11.93
CA LYS A 373 2.11 -19.77 -12.14
C LYS A 373 0.87 -18.88 -12.32
N TRP A 374 0.64 -17.92 -11.44
CA TRP A 374 -0.50 -17.02 -11.53
C TRP A 374 -0.44 -16.07 -12.73
N GLN A 375 0.72 -15.58 -13.08
CA GLN A 375 0.91 -14.78 -14.31
C GLN A 375 0.52 -15.59 -15.56
N LYS A 376 0.90 -16.86 -15.61
CA LYS A 376 0.51 -17.76 -16.71
C LYS A 376 -1.00 -18.03 -16.73
N GLU A 377 -1.61 -18.24 -15.56
CA GLU A 377 -3.07 -18.43 -15.46
C GLU A 377 -3.85 -17.19 -15.89
N LEU A 378 -3.32 -16.02 -15.67
CA LEU A 378 -3.89 -14.75 -16.11
C LEU A 378 -3.62 -14.47 -17.62
N ASN A 379 -2.95 -15.38 -18.34
CA ASN A 379 -2.51 -15.25 -19.74
C ASN A 379 -1.57 -14.07 -19.99
N ARG A 380 -0.80 -13.66 -18.97
CA ARG A 380 0.15 -12.55 -19.13
C ARG A 380 1.46 -12.86 -18.42
N VAL A 381 2.44 -13.20 -19.22
CA VAL A 381 3.84 -13.05 -18.89
C VAL A 381 4.30 -11.83 -19.69
N THR A 382 4.46 -10.69 -19.03
CA THR A 382 5.05 -9.51 -19.66
C THR A 382 6.49 -9.87 -20.02
N THR A 383 6.83 -9.90 -21.30
CA THR A 383 8.21 -10.14 -21.72
C THR A 383 9.03 -8.86 -21.52
N LEU A 384 10.35 -9.02 -21.34
CA LEU A 384 11.27 -7.88 -21.16
C LEU A 384 11.25 -6.88 -22.32
N ASP A 385 10.87 -7.35 -23.52
CA ASP A 385 10.85 -6.56 -24.74
C ASP A 385 9.53 -5.80 -24.96
N GLU A 386 8.46 -6.13 -24.24
CA GLU A 386 7.17 -5.46 -24.39
C GLU A 386 7.17 -4.10 -23.69
N ASP A 387 6.61 -3.11 -24.37
CA ASP A 387 6.34 -1.81 -23.77
C ASP A 387 5.12 -1.93 -22.83
N PRO A 388 5.29 -1.78 -21.52
CA PRO A 388 4.16 -1.92 -20.58
C PRO A 388 3.06 -0.86 -20.77
N PHE A 389 3.35 0.23 -21.48
CA PHE A 389 2.37 1.28 -21.79
C PHE A 389 1.55 0.99 -23.06
N SER A 390 2.00 0.08 -23.94
CA SER A 390 1.31 -0.21 -25.20
C SER A 390 0.08 -1.09 -25.03
N ASP A 391 0.04 -1.91 -23.98
CA ASP A 391 -1.02 -2.90 -23.78
C ASP A 391 -1.26 -3.18 -22.27
N PRO A 392 -2.02 -2.31 -21.58
CA PRO A 392 -2.34 -2.50 -20.18
C PRO A 392 -3.18 -3.76 -19.96
N VAL A 393 -3.06 -4.38 -18.77
CA VAL A 393 -3.87 -5.55 -18.41
C VAL A 393 -5.34 -5.18 -18.44
N GLU A 394 -6.08 -5.82 -19.31
CA GLU A 394 -7.52 -5.65 -19.36
C GLU A 394 -8.18 -6.39 -18.18
N LEU A 395 -9.04 -5.70 -17.43
CA LEU A 395 -9.80 -6.36 -16.36
C LEU A 395 -10.58 -7.59 -16.88
N GLN A 396 -10.93 -7.59 -18.17
CA GLN A 396 -11.61 -8.71 -18.80
C GLN A 396 -10.74 -9.98 -18.82
N ASP A 397 -9.41 -9.86 -19.01
CA ASP A 397 -8.50 -11.01 -18.96
C ASP A 397 -8.49 -11.65 -17.56
N VAL A 398 -8.50 -10.83 -16.51
CA VAL A 398 -8.59 -11.29 -15.12
C VAL A 398 -9.94 -11.97 -14.86
N ILE A 399 -11.04 -11.38 -15.33
CA ILE A 399 -12.40 -11.95 -15.22
C ILE A 399 -12.48 -13.30 -15.94
N ASP A 400 -11.89 -13.41 -17.13
CA ASP A 400 -11.95 -14.64 -17.90
C ASP A 400 -11.06 -15.73 -17.31
N ALA A 401 -9.91 -15.37 -16.74
CA ALA A 401 -9.10 -16.29 -15.94
C ALA A 401 -9.85 -16.79 -14.71
N ALA A 402 -10.48 -15.88 -13.96
CA ALA A 402 -11.26 -16.23 -12.78
C ALA A 402 -12.42 -17.21 -13.11
N LYS A 403 -13.14 -16.98 -14.23
CA LYS A 403 -14.19 -17.88 -14.70
C LYS A 403 -13.66 -19.26 -15.13
N ARG A 404 -12.47 -19.30 -15.78
CA ARG A 404 -11.86 -20.59 -16.17
C ARG A 404 -11.49 -21.41 -14.93
N LEU A 405 -10.85 -20.79 -13.95
CA LEU A 405 -10.38 -21.45 -12.72
C LEU A 405 -11.56 -21.94 -11.87
N LYS A 406 -12.66 -21.19 -11.78
CA LYS A 406 -13.88 -21.62 -11.11
C LYS A 406 -14.46 -22.91 -11.73
N LYS A 407 -14.50 -23.01 -13.08
CA LYS A 407 -14.99 -24.22 -13.77
C LYS A 407 -14.11 -25.43 -13.56
N VAL A 408 -12.82 -25.25 -13.28
CA VAL A 408 -11.89 -26.36 -12.96
C VAL A 408 -12.09 -26.81 -11.51
N GLY A 409 -12.30 -25.88 -10.58
CA GLY A 409 -12.58 -26.15 -9.18
C GLY A 409 -13.88 -26.98 -8.99
N ASP A 410 -14.96 -26.59 -9.69
CA ASP A 410 -16.26 -27.29 -9.64
C ASP A 410 -16.20 -28.74 -10.14
N LYS A 411 -15.17 -29.11 -10.91
CA LYS A 411 -14.96 -30.49 -11.39
C LYS A 411 -14.18 -31.39 -10.42
N ASN A 412 -13.47 -30.80 -9.45
CA ASN A 412 -12.64 -31.54 -8.50
C ASN A 412 -13.31 -31.80 -7.15
N TRP A 413 -14.58 -31.36 -6.97
CA TRP A 413 -15.38 -31.55 -5.74
C TRP A 413 -16.63 -32.40 -5.98
N SER A 414 -16.70 -33.15 -7.09
CA SER A 414 -17.78 -34.13 -7.37
C SER A 414 -17.33 -35.57 -7.19
#